data_9f105a6d699f9beaa846ad5a5b9c0c52
#
_entry.id   9f105a6d699f9beaa846ad5a5b9c0c52
#
_cell.length_a   1.000
_cell.length_b   1.000
_cell.length_c   1.000
_cell.angle_alpha   90.00
_cell.angle_beta   90.00
_cell.angle_gamma   90.00
#
_symmetry.space_group_name_H-M   'P 1'
#
loop_
_entity.id
_entity.type
_entity.pdbx_description
1 polymer ?
#
loop_
_entity_poly.entity_id
_entity_poly.type
_entity_poly.pdbx_seq_one_letter_code
_entity_poly.pdbx_strand_id
1 'polypeptide(L)'
;MKKINVIMLMLLMLSVGIVSVSAKKKEFKPLPCVLTLKDGSKVSGYLVDVKNAKVMASVYGQVVINMQTLFISPTPTGKGTKYVADDAKEMELTVDGKQRKYLSLYACKILTLPKNLKPTNHRYFWELVYEGKEVLGFLSPTVWYSSSWTTFYTEESLAYTYCLKGDEVVVTYYVPETGIRLAAKKTLRACFDRFPKMDEYLQSDGFSLKDMKRHPLYLLKVLERKIK
;
A
#
# COMPACT_ATOMS: atom_id res chain seq x y z
N MET A 1 -26.51 57.11 -13.43
CA MET A 1 -26.14 56.08 -14.44
C MET A 1 -24.89 55.24 -14.13
N LYS A 2 -24.46 55.10 -12.88
CA LYS A 2 -23.26 54.24 -12.51
C LYS A 2 -23.57 52.93 -11.76
N LYS A 3 -24.85 52.69 -11.39
CA LYS A 3 -25.20 51.49 -10.61
C LYS A 3 -25.62 50.27 -11.46
N ILE A 4 -25.91 50.47 -12.75
CA ILE A 4 -26.36 49.38 -13.64
C ILE A 4 -25.17 48.54 -14.12
N ASN A 5 -23.97 49.12 -14.23
CA ASN A 5 -22.79 48.41 -14.74
C ASN A 5 -22.19 47.40 -13.75
N VAL A 6 -22.42 47.56 -12.43
CA VAL A 6 -21.88 46.63 -11.41
C VAL A 6 -22.68 45.32 -11.35
N ILE A 7 -24.01 45.41 -11.52
CA ILE A 7 -24.90 44.25 -11.52
C ILE A 7 -24.68 43.41 -12.80
N MET A 8 -24.43 44.07 -13.93
CA MET A 8 -24.14 43.38 -15.18
C MET A 8 -22.76 42.69 -15.16
N LEU A 9 -21.78 43.27 -14.44
CA LEU A 9 -20.46 42.65 -14.26
C LEU A 9 -20.51 41.45 -13.30
N MET A 10 -21.38 41.49 -12.27
CA MET A 10 -21.60 40.33 -11.38
C MET A 10 -22.33 39.19 -12.06
N LEU A 11 -23.27 39.47 -12.96
CA LEU A 11 -23.95 38.41 -13.73
C LEU A 11 -23.04 37.78 -14.80
N LEU A 12 -22.05 38.50 -15.33
CA LEU A 12 -21.04 37.95 -16.23
C LEU A 12 -20.04 37.06 -15.51
N MET A 13 -19.75 37.29 -14.22
CA MET A 13 -18.86 36.43 -13.41
C MET A 13 -19.55 35.12 -12.97
N LEU A 14 -20.87 35.07 -12.93
CA LEU A 14 -21.64 33.86 -12.62
C LEU A 14 -21.83 32.92 -13.83
N SER A 15 -21.51 33.38 -15.04
CA SER A 15 -21.56 32.57 -16.26
C SER A 15 -20.22 31.99 -16.68
N VAL A 16 -19.13 32.25 -15.92
CA VAL A 16 -17.88 31.50 -16.05
C VAL A 16 -18.12 30.10 -15.52
N GLY A 17 -18.47 29.25 -16.46
CA GLY A 17 -18.94 27.91 -16.32
C GLY A 17 -18.28 27.14 -15.20
N ILE A 18 -19.13 26.47 -14.45
CA ILE A 18 -18.76 25.21 -13.82
C ILE A 18 -18.25 24.33 -14.95
N VAL A 19 -16.98 24.47 -15.28
CA VAL A 19 -16.26 23.43 -16.03
C VAL A 19 -16.28 22.24 -15.09
N SER A 20 -17.30 21.42 -15.24
CA SER A 20 -17.29 20.07 -14.69
C SER A 20 -16.07 19.41 -15.29
N VAL A 21 -14.95 19.48 -14.58
CA VAL A 21 -13.81 18.60 -14.84
C VAL A 21 -14.33 17.21 -14.52
N SER A 22 -15.01 16.63 -15.50
CA SER A 22 -15.31 15.21 -15.53
C SER A 22 -13.93 14.55 -15.55
N ALA A 23 -13.42 14.22 -14.37
CA ALA A 23 -12.24 13.38 -14.25
C ALA A 23 -12.58 12.10 -15.03
N LYS A 24 -12.07 11.97 -16.25
CA LYS A 24 -12.21 10.74 -17.05
C LYS A 24 -11.77 9.62 -16.12
N LYS A 25 -12.72 8.78 -15.71
CA LYS A 25 -12.46 7.59 -14.92
C LYS A 25 -11.39 6.82 -15.70
N LYS A 26 -10.18 6.74 -15.16
CA LYS A 26 -9.07 6.06 -15.85
C LYS A 26 -9.54 4.64 -16.10
N GLU A 27 -9.71 4.30 -17.37
CA GLU A 27 -10.26 3.01 -17.77
C GLU A 27 -9.30 1.92 -17.28
N PHE A 28 -9.81 0.98 -16.51
CA PHE A 28 -9.00 -0.11 -15.99
C PHE A 28 -8.65 -1.04 -17.14
N LYS A 29 -7.35 -1.19 -17.45
CA LYS A 29 -6.87 -2.12 -18.48
C LYS A 29 -6.92 -3.54 -17.91
N PRO A 30 -7.68 -4.47 -18.53
CA PRO A 30 -7.74 -5.85 -18.08
C PRO A 30 -6.36 -6.51 -18.08
N LEU A 31 -6.03 -7.23 -17.00
CA LEU A 31 -4.74 -7.89 -16.82
C LEU A 31 -4.94 -9.40 -16.66
N PRO A 32 -4.20 -10.25 -17.40
CA PRO A 32 -4.22 -11.69 -17.16
C PRO A 32 -3.85 -12.00 -15.73
N CYS A 33 -4.63 -12.88 -15.07
CA CYS A 33 -4.40 -13.24 -13.68
C CYS A 33 -4.74 -14.69 -13.37
N VAL A 34 -4.11 -15.22 -12.32
CA VAL A 34 -4.47 -16.48 -11.67
C VAL A 34 -4.63 -16.18 -10.18
N LEU A 35 -5.83 -16.42 -9.65
CA LEU A 35 -6.15 -16.30 -8.23
C LEU A 35 -6.19 -17.71 -7.62
N THR A 36 -5.42 -17.93 -6.57
CA THR A 36 -5.49 -19.14 -5.74
C THR A 36 -6.33 -18.83 -4.49
N LEU A 37 -7.42 -19.56 -4.28
CA LEU A 37 -8.28 -19.44 -3.11
C LEU A 37 -7.69 -20.23 -1.92
N LYS A 38 -8.24 -20.03 -0.73
CA LYS A 38 -7.78 -20.69 0.50
C LYS A 38 -8.00 -22.22 0.48
N ASP A 39 -9.01 -22.68 -0.23
CA ASP A 39 -9.29 -24.11 -0.42
C ASP A 39 -8.35 -24.78 -1.45
N GLY A 40 -7.43 -23.99 -2.05
CA GLY A 40 -6.48 -24.45 -3.07
C GLY A 40 -7.03 -24.40 -4.50
N SER A 41 -8.29 -24.07 -4.71
CA SER A 41 -8.86 -23.92 -6.06
C SER A 41 -8.25 -22.71 -6.76
N LYS A 42 -8.16 -22.77 -8.10
CA LYS A 42 -7.57 -21.70 -8.92
C LYS A 42 -8.61 -21.13 -9.89
N VAL A 43 -8.63 -19.81 -9.96
CA VAL A 43 -9.45 -19.04 -10.89
C VAL A 43 -8.51 -18.33 -11.86
N SER A 44 -8.56 -18.72 -13.14
CA SER A 44 -7.78 -18.09 -14.20
C SER A 44 -8.66 -17.19 -15.06
N GLY A 45 -8.15 -16.05 -15.48
CA GLY A 45 -8.89 -15.10 -16.31
C GLY A 45 -8.21 -13.75 -16.40
N TYR A 46 -9.02 -12.71 -16.45
CA TYR A 46 -8.58 -11.31 -16.53
C TYR A 46 -9.11 -10.55 -15.33
N LEU A 47 -8.22 -9.89 -14.60
CA LEU A 47 -8.61 -8.88 -13.63
C LEU A 47 -9.16 -7.69 -14.41
N VAL A 48 -10.47 -7.44 -14.30
CA VAL A 48 -11.18 -6.39 -15.04
C VAL A 48 -11.54 -5.17 -14.20
N ASP A 49 -11.54 -5.30 -12.88
CA ASP A 49 -11.73 -4.18 -11.95
C ASP A 49 -11.20 -4.55 -10.56
N VAL A 50 -10.90 -3.54 -9.75
CA VAL A 50 -10.45 -3.69 -8.37
C VAL A 50 -11.13 -2.69 -7.45
N LYS A 51 -11.37 -3.08 -6.19
CA LYS A 51 -11.68 -2.13 -5.12
C LYS A 51 -10.52 -2.12 -4.14
N ASN A 52 -9.91 -0.96 -4.01
CA ASN A 52 -8.85 -0.72 -3.06
C ASN A 52 -9.42 -0.34 -1.71
N ALA A 53 -8.75 -0.79 -0.65
CA ALA A 53 -8.98 -0.32 0.70
C ALA A 53 -7.80 0.53 1.17
N LYS A 54 -8.10 1.41 2.11
CA LYS A 54 -7.13 2.30 2.74
C LYS A 54 -6.80 1.74 4.12
N VAL A 55 -5.51 1.51 4.35
CA VAL A 55 -5.00 0.97 5.62
C VAL A 55 -4.04 1.98 6.21
N MET A 56 -4.23 2.37 7.46
CA MET A 56 -3.32 3.30 8.12
C MET A 56 -1.93 2.65 8.22
N ALA A 57 -0.92 3.29 7.62
CA ALA A 57 0.46 2.78 7.55
C ALA A 57 1.40 3.45 8.56
N SER A 58 1.03 4.61 9.11
CA SER A 58 1.80 5.29 10.14
C SER A 58 0.92 6.16 11.04
N VAL A 59 1.40 6.46 12.25
CA VAL A 59 0.74 7.39 13.18
C VAL A 59 0.69 8.82 12.65
N TYR A 60 1.37 9.11 11.56
CA TYR A 60 1.47 10.45 10.95
C TYR A 60 0.48 10.67 9.80
N GLY A 61 -0.55 9.83 9.65
CA GLY A 61 -1.59 10.01 8.65
C GLY A 61 -1.29 9.44 7.26
N GLN A 62 -0.22 8.69 7.11
CA GLN A 62 0.03 7.95 5.87
C GLN A 62 -0.85 6.72 5.78
N VAL A 63 -1.38 6.51 4.60
CA VAL A 63 -2.30 5.41 4.31
C VAL A 63 -1.76 4.61 3.14
N VAL A 64 -1.66 3.31 3.33
CA VAL A 64 -1.37 2.34 2.28
C VAL A 64 -2.65 2.04 1.52
N ILE A 65 -2.53 1.92 0.21
CA ILE A 65 -3.65 1.54 -0.67
C ILE A 65 -3.38 0.14 -1.21
N ASN A 66 -4.21 -0.82 -0.81
CA ASN A 66 -4.10 -2.19 -1.28
C ASN A 66 -5.42 -2.70 -1.86
N MET A 67 -5.32 -3.59 -2.81
CA MET A 67 -6.46 -4.29 -3.36
C MET A 67 -7.10 -5.16 -2.26
N GLN A 68 -8.41 -5.02 -2.07
CA GLN A 68 -9.19 -5.85 -1.14
C GLN A 68 -10.22 -6.71 -1.87
N THR A 69 -10.77 -6.18 -2.96
CA THR A 69 -11.74 -6.89 -3.79
C THR A 69 -11.27 -6.89 -5.24
N LEU A 70 -11.37 -8.03 -5.87
CA LEU A 70 -11.02 -8.26 -7.27
C LEU A 70 -12.27 -8.63 -8.05
N PHE A 71 -12.31 -8.23 -9.33
CA PHE A 71 -13.32 -8.69 -10.28
C PHE A 71 -12.60 -9.40 -11.43
N ILE A 72 -12.79 -10.72 -11.52
CA ILE A 72 -12.11 -11.59 -12.52
C ILE A 72 -13.14 -12.10 -13.50
N SER A 73 -12.83 -11.95 -14.79
CA SER A 73 -13.66 -12.40 -15.90
C SER A 73 -12.90 -13.43 -16.76
N PRO A 74 -13.57 -14.43 -17.38
CA PRO A 74 -12.94 -15.31 -18.35
C PRO A 74 -12.42 -14.56 -19.59
N THR A 75 -12.99 -13.39 -19.91
CA THR A 75 -12.61 -12.58 -21.07
C THR A 75 -12.26 -11.14 -20.67
N PRO A 76 -11.40 -10.43 -21.42
CA PRO A 76 -10.97 -9.07 -21.08
C PRO A 76 -12.11 -8.05 -20.98
N THR A 77 -13.21 -8.28 -21.71
CA THR A 77 -14.37 -7.37 -21.80
C THR A 77 -15.58 -7.88 -21.02
N GLY A 78 -15.45 -9.05 -20.38
CA GLY A 78 -16.56 -9.69 -19.66
C GLY A 78 -16.83 -9.04 -18.32
N LYS A 79 -18.03 -9.29 -17.80
CA LYS A 79 -18.38 -8.93 -16.42
C LYS A 79 -17.59 -9.81 -15.45
N GLY A 80 -16.87 -9.19 -14.51
CA GLY A 80 -16.08 -9.91 -13.53
C GLY A 80 -16.92 -10.52 -12.41
N THR A 81 -16.55 -11.73 -11.99
CA THR A 81 -16.99 -12.33 -10.72
C THR A 81 -16.18 -11.72 -9.59
N LYS A 82 -16.86 -11.40 -8.48
CA LYS A 82 -16.25 -10.77 -7.31
C LYS A 82 -15.52 -11.80 -6.46
N TYR A 83 -14.28 -11.49 -6.07
CA TYR A 83 -13.48 -12.21 -5.08
C TYR A 83 -12.93 -11.23 -4.05
N VAL A 84 -12.86 -11.65 -2.79
CA VAL A 84 -12.31 -10.83 -1.71
C VAL A 84 -10.99 -11.41 -1.20
N ALA A 85 -10.11 -10.57 -0.71
CA ALA A 85 -8.80 -11.01 -0.19
C ALA A 85 -8.95 -11.99 0.99
N ASP A 86 -10.04 -11.88 1.77
CA ASP A 86 -10.29 -12.78 2.91
C ASP A 86 -10.47 -14.26 2.49
N ASP A 87 -10.91 -14.52 1.26
CA ASP A 87 -11.12 -15.88 0.71
C ASP A 87 -9.93 -16.38 -0.13
N ALA A 88 -8.98 -15.48 -0.42
CA ALA A 88 -7.84 -15.77 -1.27
C ALA A 88 -6.58 -16.08 -0.47
N LYS A 89 -5.67 -16.83 -1.09
CA LYS A 89 -4.31 -17.10 -0.62
C LYS A 89 -3.30 -16.21 -1.33
N GLU A 90 -3.33 -16.22 -2.66
CA GLU A 90 -2.39 -15.47 -3.49
C GLU A 90 -2.99 -15.16 -4.86
N MET A 91 -2.42 -14.18 -5.54
CA MET A 91 -2.75 -13.83 -6.91
C MET A 91 -1.49 -13.58 -7.71
N GLU A 92 -1.45 -14.08 -8.93
CA GLU A 92 -0.44 -13.77 -9.93
C GLU A 92 -1.05 -12.90 -11.02
N LEU A 93 -0.42 -11.76 -11.31
CA LEU A 93 -0.80 -10.83 -12.38
C LEU A 93 0.29 -10.77 -13.44
N THR A 94 -0.10 -10.74 -14.70
CA THR A 94 0.82 -10.41 -15.80
C THR A 94 0.67 -8.93 -16.17
N VAL A 95 1.68 -8.13 -15.83
CA VAL A 95 1.73 -6.68 -16.10
C VAL A 95 2.92 -6.42 -17.04
N ASP A 96 2.64 -5.90 -18.25
CA ASP A 96 3.67 -5.62 -19.29
C ASP A 96 4.60 -6.82 -19.55
N GLY A 97 4.02 -8.02 -19.63
CA GLY A 97 4.73 -9.27 -19.86
C GLY A 97 5.51 -9.82 -18.65
N LYS A 98 5.49 -9.15 -17.52
CA LYS A 98 6.14 -9.59 -16.28
C LYS A 98 5.11 -10.13 -15.30
N GLN A 99 5.42 -11.25 -14.68
CA GLN A 99 4.59 -11.78 -13.60
C GLN A 99 4.89 -11.03 -12.31
N ARG A 100 3.81 -10.62 -11.62
CA ARG A 100 3.84 -10.04 -10.28
C ARG A 100 3.02 -10.92 -9.36
N LYS A 101 3.58 -11.26 -8.21
CA LYS A 101 2.93 -12.09 -7.20
C LYS A 101 2.40 -11.21 -6.06
N TYR A 102 1.18 -11.50 -5.63
CA TYR A 102 0.51 -10.84 -4.52
C TYR A 102 0.09 -11.89 -3.50
N LEU A 103 0.38 -11.67 -2.24
CA LEU A 103 -0.10 -12.51 -1.15
C LEU A 103 -1.25 -11.84 -0.42
N SER A 104 -2.25 -12.62 -0.02
CA SER A 104 -3.37 -12.15 0.78
C SER A 104 -3.01 -12.23 2.26
N LEU A 105 -2.73 -11.09 2.91
CA LEU A 105 -2.29 -10.99 4.29
C LEU A 105 -3.01 -9.85 5.02
N TYR A 106 -3.07 -9.91 6.34
CA TYR A 106 -3.53 -8.82 7.19
C TYR A 106 -2.47 -7.74 7.31
N ALA A 107 -2.89 -6.48 7.52
CA ALA A 107 -1.97 -5.44 7.97
C ALA A 107 -1.87 -5.46 9.50
N CYS A 108 -0.72 -5.08 10.05
CA CYS A 108 -0.60 -4.79 11.48
C CYS A 108 -1.29 -3.46 11.81
N LYS A 109 -2.13 -3.44 12.85
CA LYS A 109 -2.70 -2.18 13.38
C LYS A 109 -1.58 -1.34 13.99
N ILE A 110 -1.42 -0.11 13.53
CA ILE A 110 -0.30 0.78 13.87
C ILE A 110 -0.19 1.12 15.34
N LEU A 111 -1.31 1.17 16.05
CA LEU A 111 -1.32 1.48 17.50
C LEU A 111 -0.79 0.31 18.35
N THR A 112 -0.54 -0.84 17.73
CA THR A 112 0.05 -1.99 18.37
C THR A 112 1.39 -2.25 17.70
N LEU A 113 2.45 -1.74 18.31
CA LEU A 113 3.82 -2.03 17.90
C LEU A 113 4.10 -3.54 17.95
N PRO A 114 5.08 -4.04 17.17
CA PRO A 114 5.22 -5.46 16.77
C PRO A 114 5.24 -6.52 17.87
N LYS A 115 5.48 -6.19 19.12
CA LYS A 115 5.38 -7.18 20.23
C LYS A 115 4.03 -7.90 20.28
N ASN A 116 2.96 -7.21 19.80
CA ASN A 116 1.62 -7.76 19.73
C ASN A 116 1.05 -7.47 18.34
N LEU A 117 1.45 -8.25 17.33
CA LEU A 117 0.93 -8.14 15.96
C LEU A 117 -0.60 -8.28 15.97
N LYS A 118 -1.32 -7.17 16.17
CA LYS A 118 -2.78 -7.16 16.05
C LYS A 118 -3.15 -6.97 14.58
N PRO A 119 -3.80 -7.97 13.96
CA PRO A 119 -4.23 -7.87 12.58
C PRO A 119 -5.37 -6.86 12.42
N THR A 120 -5.48 -6.29 11.23
CA THR A 120 -6.70 -5.63 10.75
C THR A 120 -7.86 -6.62 10.65
N ASN A 121 -9.10 -6.12 10.47
CA ASN A 121 -10.28 -6.99 10.36
C ASN A 121 -10.36 -7.75 9.04
N HIS A 122 -9.67 -7.25 7.99
CA HIS A 122 -9.69 -7.80 6.64
C HIS A 122 -8.29 -7.99 6.11
N ARG A 123 -8.15 -8.91 5.18
CA ARG A 123 -6.93 -9.15 4.41
C ARG A 123 -6.87 -8.23 3.20
N TYR A 124 -5.67 -8.05 2.67
CA TYR A 124 -5.37 -7.24 1.49
C TYR A 124 -4.33 -7.96 0.64
N PHE A 125 -4.31 -7.68 -0.67
CA PHE A 125 -3.29 -8.20 -1.55
C PHE A 125 -2.04 -7.33 -1.50
N TRP A 126 -0.90 -7.92 -1.14
CA TRP A 126 0.40 -7.27 -0.98
C TRP A 126 1.34 -7.74 -2.09
N GLU A 127 1.90 -6.80 -2.87
CA GLU A 127 2.86 -7.13 -3.94
C GLU A 127 4.16 -7.63 -3.33
N LEU A 128 4.51 -8.90 -3.61
CA LEU A 128 5.74 -9.55 -3.16
C LEU A 128 6.90 -9.07 -4.04
N VAL A 129 7.90 -8.42 -3.42
CA VAL A 129 9.09 -7.89 -4.12
C VAL A 129 10.40 -8.43 -3.56
N TYR A 130 10.35 -9.06 -2.41
CA TYR A 130 11.49 -9.73 -1.81
C TYR A 130 11.04 -11.07 -1.20
N GLU A 131 11.71 -12.15 -1.60
CA GLU A 131 11.49 -13.47 -1.05
C GLU A 131 12.82 -14.05 -0.58
N GLY A 132 13.07 -13.96 0.74
CA GLY A 132 14.19 -14.60 1.42
C GLY A 132 13.86 -16.04 1.83
N LYS A 133 14.73 -16.64 2.63
CA LYS A 133 14.50 -17.96 3.20
C LYS A 133 13.37 -17.91 4.24
N GLU A 134 13.41 -16.93 5.14
CA GLU A 134 12.45 -16.75 6.26
C GLU A 134 11.65 -15.46 6.14
N VAL A 135 12.12 -14.46 5.36
CA VAL A 135 11.54 -13.12 5.29
C VAL A 135 10.89 -12.87 3.94
N LEU A 136 9.68 -12.32 3.96
CA LEU A 136 8.96 -11.81 2.80
C LEU A 136 8.88 -10.29 2.87
N GLY A 137 9.11 -9.61 1.76
CA GLY A 137 9.02 -8.16 1.64
C GLY A 137 8.04 -7.72 0.57
N PHE A 138 7.29 -6.66 0.86
CA PHE A 138 6.21 -6.20 0.00
C PHE A 138 6.30 -4.69 -0.24
N LEU A 139 5.70 -4.25 -1.34
CA LEU A 139 5.47 -2.85 -1.68
C LEU A 139 3.98 -2.55 -1.75
N SER A 140 3.63 -1.32 -1.37
CA SER A 140 2.26 -0.83 -1.52
C SER A 140 2.25 0.67 -1.80
N PRO A 141 1.40 1.16 -2.71
CA PRO A 141 1.20 2.59 -2.90
C PRO A 141 0.70 3.26 -1.62
N THR A 142 1.12 4.50 -1.38
CA THR A 142 0.67 5.30 -0.25
C THR A 142 0.08 6.63 -0.70
N VAL A 143 -0.81 7.16 0.13
CA VAL A 143 -1.30 8.55 0.02
C VAL A 143 -1.18 9.24 1.36
N TRP A 144 -0.96 10.55 1.33
CA TRP A 144 -0.99 11.41 2.51
C TRP A 144 -2.37 12.01 2.70
N TYR A 145 -2.83 12.05 3.94
CA TYR A 145 -3.91 12.90 4.35
C TYR A 145 -3.34 14.10 5.11
N SER A 146 -3.51 15.29 4.57
CA SER A 146 -3.27 16.51 5.34
C SER A 146 -4.37 16.66 6.39
N SER A 147 -4.01 17.09 7.60
CA SER A 147 -4.95 17.42 8.67
C SER A 147 -5.79 18.68 8.39
N SER A 148 -5.45 19.48 7.37
CA SER A 148 -6.32 20.53 6.86
C SER A 148 -7.33 19.88 5.90
N TRP A 149 -8.58 19.87 6.27
CA TRP A 149 -9.74 19.22 5.65
C TRP A 149 -9.96 19.52 4.14
N THR A 150 -9.06 20.24 3.48
CA THR A 150 -9.24 20.75 2.12
C THR A 150 -8.11 20.43 1.13
N THR A 151 -7.01 19.82 1.53
CA THR A 151 -5.90 19.60 0.60
C THR A 151 -5.46 18.13 0.62
N PHE A 152 -5.82 17.39 -0.41
CA PHE A 152 -5.27 16.06 -0.67
C PHE A 152 -3.95 16.23 -1.42
N TYR A 153 -2.84 15.99 -0.76
CA TYR A 153 -1.56 15.80 -1.45
C TYR A 153 -1.49 14.33 -1.84
N THR A 154 -1.62 14.05 -3.13
CA THR A 154 -1.34 12.75 -3.72
C THR A 154 0.10 12.73 -4.20
N GLU A 155 1.06 12.62 -3.30
CA GLU A 155 2.38 12.14 -3.69
C GLU A 155 2.32 10.62 -3.65
N GLU A 156 2.43 9.98 -4.82
CA GLU A 156 2.52 8.53 -4.93
C GLU A 156 3.88 8.09 -4.41
N SER A 157 3.95 7.72 -3.15
CA SER A 157 5.11 7.05 -2.58
C SER A 157 4.80 5.57 -2.31
N LEU A 158 5.83 4.77 -2.06
CA LEU A 158 5.70 3.34 -1.79
C LEU A 158 6.01 3.05 -0.32
N ALA A 159 5.13 2.35 0.35
CA ALA A 159 5.41 1.78 1.66
C ALA A 159 6.13 0.43 1.50
N TYR A 160 7.13 0.22 2.36
CA TYR A 160 7.88 -1.02 2.49
C TYR A 160 7.40 -1.78 3.71
N THR A 161 6.96 -3.00 3.49
CA THR A 161 6.42 -3.86 4.54
C THR A 161 7.08 -5.23 4.51
N TYR A 162 6.98 -5.97 5.61
CA TYR A 162 7.51 -7.32 5.70
C TYR A 162 6.66 -8.22 6.59
N CYS A 163 6.81 -9.52 6.43
CA CYS A 163 6.46 -10.54 7.42
C CYS A 163 7.47 -11.69 7.38
N LEU A 164 7.41 -12.60 8.32
CA LEU A 164 8.09 -13.89 8.19
C LEU A 164 7.25 -14.86 7.37
N LYS A 165 7.88 -15.85 6.76
CA LYS A 165 7.18 -16.98 6.14
C LYS A 165 6.36 -17.71 7.20
N GLY A 166 5.08 -17.93 6.89
CA GLY A 166 4.12 -18.49 7.85
C GLY A 166 3.35 -17.45 8.68
N ASP A 167 3.84 -16.21 8.79
CA ASP A 167 3.07 -15.12 9.39
C ASP A 167 1.92 -14.70 8.45
N GLU A 168 0.79 -14.32 9.04
CA GLU A 168 -0.37 -13.79 8.30
C GLU A 168 -0.49 -12.26 8.37
N VAL A 169 0.40 -11.59 9.10
CA VAL A 169 0.34 -10.14 9.37
C VAL A 169 1.60 -9.47 8.88
N VAL A 170 1.44 -8.47 8.02
CA VAL A 170 2.55 -7.65 7.53
C VAL A 170 2.76 -6.42 8.40
N VAL A 171 4.02 -6.02 8.56
CA VAL A 171 4.46 -4.84 9.33
C VAL A 171 5.04 -3.82 8.38
N THR A 172 4.49 -2.60 8.37
CA THR A 172 5.08 -1.48 7.64
C THR A 172 6.26 -0.93 8.43
N TYR A 173 7.46 -0.96 7.85
CA TYR A 173 8.69 -0.49 8.51
C TYR A 173 9.25 0.80 7.91
N TYR A 174 8.94 1.11 6.67
CA TYR A 174 9.41 2.32 6.02
C TYR A 174 8.39 2.85 5.01
N VAL A 175 8.17 4.15 5.09
CA VAL A 175 7.45 4.93 4.08
C VAL A 175 8.34 6.13 3.74
N PRO A 176 8.76 6.33 2.48
CA PRO A 176 9.50 7.51 2.06
C PRO A 176 8.74 8.78 2.44
N GLU A 177 9.47 9.87 2.73
CA GLU A 177 8.91 11.22 2.94
C GLU A 177 8.19 11.50 4.27
N THR A 178 8.27 10.62 5.26
CA THR A 178 7.96 11.05 6.62
C THR A 178 8.97 12.12 7.07
N GLY A 179 8.59 13.40 7.04
CA GLY A 179 9.47 14.55 7.34
C GLY A 179 10.03 14.60 8.76
N ILE A 180 9.83 13.59 9.59
CA ILE A 180 10.22 13.58 11.01
C ILE A 180 11.44 12.68 11.20
N ARG A 181 12.63 13.29 11.05
CA ARG A 181 13.93 12.59 11.12
C ARG A 181 14.21 11.90 12.45
N LEU A 182 13.77 12.45 13.59
CA LEU A 182 14.04 11.91 14.93
C LEU A 182 13.13 10.71 15.29
N ALA A 183 11.87 10.73 14.87
CA ALA A 183 10.94 9.62 15.10
C ALA A 183 11.25 8.39 14.22
N ALA A 184 11.91 8.59 13.07
CA ALA A 184 12.15 7.52 12.11
C ALA A 184 12.97 6.35 12.69
N LYS A 185 14.06 6.61 13.43
CA LYS A 185 14.90 5.55 14.01
C LYS A 185 14.17 4.80 15.13
N LYS A 186 13.43 5.51 15.99
CA LYS A 186 12.64 4.91 17.08
C LYS A 186 11.50 4.05 16.51
N THR A 187 10.78 4.56 15.52
CA THR A 187 9.69 3.83 14.86
C THR A 187 10.23 2.61 14.11
N LEU A 188 11.36 2.77 13.40
CA LEU A 188 12.01 1.66 12.72
C LEU A 188 12.41 0.54 13.68
N ARG A 189 13.04 0.89 14.82
CA ARG A 189 13.39 -0.08 15.85
C ARG A 189 12.16 -0.80 16.39
N ALA A 190 11.08 -0.06 16.64
CA ALA A 190 9.83 -0.64 17.09
C ALA A 190 9.24 -1.65 16.08
N CYS A 191 9.47 -1.48 14.77
CA CYS A 191 9.03 -2.44 13.77
C CYS A 191 9.81 -3.76 13.80
N PHE A 192 10.96 -3.81 14.45
CA PHE A 192 11.83 -4.99 14.55
C PHE A 192 12.12 -5.43 15.99
N ASP A 193 11.36 -4.92 16.98
CA ASP A 193 11.60 -5.15 18.40
C ASP A 193 11.45 -6.62 18.84
N ARG A 194 10.75 -7.43 18.06
CA ARG A 194 10.67 -8.89 18.24
C ARG A 194 11.97 -9.63 17.88
N PHE A 195 12.96 -8.92 17.30
CA PHE A 195 14.25 -9.46 16.89
C PHE A 195 15.39 -8.75 17.61
N PRO A 196 15.86 -9.22 18.76
CA PRO A 196 16.89 -8.53 19.56
C PRO A 196 18.16 -8.21 18.77
N LYS A 197 18.69 -9.17 17.98
CA LYS A 197 19.89 -8.93 17.15
C LYS A 197 19.67 -7.88 16.06
N MET A 198 18.42 -7.66 15.62
CA MET A 198 18.09 -6.62 14.68
C MET A 198 18.03 -5.26 15.38
N ASP A 199 17.50 -5.19 16.60
CA ASP A 199 17.51 -3.97 17.41
C ASP A 199 18.95 -3.53 17.74
N GLU A 200 19.84 -4.46 18.11
CA GLU A 200 21.27 -4.20 18.29
C GLU A 200 21.92 -3.61 17.02
N TYR A 201 21.66 -4.22 15.86
CA TYR A 201 22.15 -3.71 14.59
C TYR A 201 21.67 -2.29 14.30
N LEU A 202 20.39 -2.00 14.50
CA LEU A 202 19.80 -0.67 14.26
C LEU A 202 20.37 0.41 15.20
N GLN A 203 20.99 0.02 16.32
CA GLN A 203 21.66 0.91 17.27
C GLN A 203 23.16 1.05 17.01
N SER A 204 23.76 0.11 16.28
CA SER A 204 25.21 0.09 16.02
C SER A 204 25.64 1.16 15.02
N ASP A 205 26.94 1.45 14.99
CA ASP A 205 27.58 2.33 14.01
C ASP A 205 27.55 1.74 12.58
N GLY A 206 27.33 0.43 12.45
CA GLY A 206 27.17 -0.23 11.15
C GLY A 206 25.81 0.04 10.48
N PHE A 207 24.87 0.69 11.16
CA PHE A 207 23.57 1.06 10.60
C PHE A 207 23.55 2.51 10.14
N SER A 208 23.29 2.72 8.85
CA SER A 208 23.08 4.05 8.25
C SER A 208 21.61 4.22 7.83
N LEU A 209 20.92 5.15 8.48
CA LEU A 209 19.55 5.52 8.09
C LEU A 209 19.49 6.10 6.67
N LYS A 210 20.55 6.80 6.24
CA LYS A 210 20.65 7.36 4.89
C LYS A 210 20.70 6.26 3.84
N ASP A 211 21.49 5.21 4.08
CA ASP A 211 21.64 4.10 3.14
C ASP A 211 20.39 3.22 3.13
N MET A 212 19.77 3.00 4.30
CA MET A 212 18.47 2.32 4.39
C MET A 212 17.41 3.04 3.57
N LYS A 213 17.34 4.39 3.61
CA LYS A 213 16.39 5.17 2.80
C LYS A 213 16.61 5.03 1.31
N ARG A 214 17.86 4.84 0.86
CA ARG A 214 18.17 4.61 -0.56
C ARG A 214 17.84 3.18 -1.01
N HIS A 215 18.00 2.22 -0.11
CA HIS A 215 17.86 0.79 -0.38
C HIS A 215 17.04 0.09 0.70
N PRO A 216 15.74 0.40 0.87
CA PRO A 216 14.94 -0.09 2.00
C PRO A 216 14.90 -1.62 2.09
N LEU A 217 14.84 -2.33 0.95
CA LEU A 217 14.83 -3.79 0.90
C LEU A 217 16.12 -4.44 1.43
N TYR A 218 17.25 -3.69 1.47
CA TYR A 218 18.49 -4.19 2.07
C TYR A 218 18.29 -4.55 3.54
N LEU A 219 17.42 -3.83 4.26
CA LEU A 219 17.13 -4.11 5.66
C LEU A 219 16.53 -5.51 5.86
N LEU A 220 15.75 -6.00 4.90
CA LEU A 220 15.18 -7.35 4.95
C LEU A 220 16.26 -8.42 4.77
N LYS A 221 17.30 -8.15 3.96
CA LYS A 221 18.48 -9.03 3.83
C LYS A 221 19.28 -9.08 5.13
N VAL A 222 19.35 -7.97 5.88
CA VAL A 222 19.98 -7.94 7.20
C VAL A 222 19.14 -8.74 8.21
N LEU A 223 17.82 -8.51 8.22
CA LEU A 223 16.89 -9.26 9.07
C LEU A 223 17.04 -10.77 8.84
N GLU A 224 17.04 -11.23 7.60
CA GLU A 224 17.23 -12.64 7.22
C GLU A 224 18.46 -13.28 7.90
N ARG A 225 19.56 -12.51 8.02
CA ARG A 225 20.80 -12.96 8.66
C ARG A 225 20.76 -12.89 10.19
N LYS A 226 19.86 -12.07 10.76
CA LYS A 226 19.78 -11.80 12.20
C LYS A 226 18.70 -12.59 12.92
N ILE A 227 17.77 -13.21 12.20
CA ILE A 227 16.71 -14.08 12.77
C ILE A 227 17.29 -15.35 13.43
N LYS A 228 18.48 -15.75 13.03
CA LYS A 228 19.16 -16.95 13.55
C LYS A 228 19.80 -16.74 14.91
#